data_45973e320aa5b3561c81c421dd77a6ca
#
_entry.id   45973e320aa5b3561c81c421dd77a6ca
#
_cell.length_a   1.000
_cell.length_b   1.000
_cell.length_c   1.000
_cell.angle_alpha   90.00
_cell.angle_beta   90.00
_cell.angle_gamma   90.00
#
_symmetry.space_group_name_H-M   'P 1'
#
loop_
_entity.id
_entity.type
_entity.pdbx_description
1 polymer ?
#
loop_
_entity_poly.entity_id
_entity_poly.type
_entity_poly.pdbx_seq_one_letter_code
_entity_poly.pdbx_strand_id
1 'polypeptide(L)'
;MTTGEEQAAAPPDGAADGGRSAKRALLGRLSWGLADQAASSVTNFVVGVYVARSLGVTAFGVFSLAWVTYGVVLNVSRGLATDPLVVRFSGVPQASWRAAVERSAGTALGVGGAIGAACLVAGLGLGGRVGPAFACLGVMLPGLLLQDSWRFAFFAAGAGRKAFVNDVVSGVVLVPAMVVAARVGSVPAFVLAWGAAATVAAGYGCLQSGIRPRPGRARGWLREQRDLGYRYLVENVSLSGAGQLRAYGLGAIAGVSAVGAVRGAELLLGPFLAVLMGLSLVTVPEAARVLRRAPHRLGSFCLGLGGGQAAAALLWGGALLLMPDRLGELVLGDVWHSSAVLIVPVTLSVAGAGLGTGAAAGLRALGAARRSLRCQLLASACYVGGGLGGAALAGTVGSAWGVAAATVGGSALWWRQLRSALRERLQNPVPEVRNP
;
A
#
# COMPACT_ATOMS: atom_id res chain seq x y z
N MET A 1 -58.63 23.97 42.77
CA MET A 1 -57.22 24.33 42.97
C MET A 1 -56.47 23.06 43.33
N THR A 2 -55.89 22.39 42.35
CA THR A 2 -54.96 21.28 42.55
C THR A 2 -53.92 21.40 41.43
N THR A 3 -52.74 21.88 41.78
CA THR A 3 -51.57 22.00 40.98
C THR A 3 -50.97 20.62 40.72
N GLY A 4 -51.01 20.13 39.49
CA GLY A 4 -50.28 18.94 39.04
C GLY A 4 -48.81 19.31 38.76
N GLU A 5 -47.91 18.81 39.57
CA GLU A 5 -46.49 18.81 39.30
C GLU A 5 -46.18 17.76 38.22
N GLU A 6 -45.78 18.25 37.05
CA GLU A 6 -45.25 17.46 35.93
C GLU A 6 -43.83 17.01 36.27
N GLN A 7 -43.69 15.76 36.74
CA GLN A 7 -42.42 15.11 37.00
C GLN A 7 -41.71 14.87 35.66
N ALA A 8 -40.69 15.69 35.33
CA ALA A 8 -39.82 15.45 34.22
C ALA A 8 -39.06 14.12 34.43
N ALA A 9 -39.38 13.12 33.64
CA ALA A 9 -38.69 11.84 33.64
C ALA A 9 -37.24 12.02 33.17
N ALA A 10 -36.31 11.62 34.02
CA ALA A 10 -34.88 11.58 33.70
C ALA A 10 -34.65 10.61 32.49
N PRO A 11 -33.77 10.94 31.55
CA PRO A 11 -33.49 10.05 30.43
C PRO A 11 -32.83 8.76 30.94
N PRO A 12 -33.12 7.59 30.33
CA PRO A 12 -32.59 6.32 30.81
C PRO A 12 -31.07 6.25 30.64
N ASP A 13 -30.37 5.93 31.70
CA ASP A 13 -28.90 5.78 31.82
C ASP A 13 -28.26 4.78 30.80
N GLY A 14 -29.03 4.03 30.03
CA GLY A 14 -28.56 3.06 29.03
C GLY A 14 -27.98 3.65 27.77
N ALA A 15 -28.27 4.92 27.41
CA ALA A 15 -27.78 5.52 26.17
C ALA A 15 -26.31 5.95 26.21
N ALA A 16 -25.81 6.31 27.41
CA ALA A 16 -24.43 6.70 27.61
C ALA A 16 -23.45 5.52 27.59
N ASP A 17 -23.89 4.35 28.05
CA ASP A 17 -23.05 3.12 28.09
C ASP A 17 -22.93 2.44 26.72
N GLY A 18 -23.99 2.47 25.92
CA GLY A 18 -23.96 1.99 24.53
C GLY A 18 -22.97 2.77 23.63
N GLY A 19 -22.87 4.09 23.84
CA GLY A 19 -21.92 4.94 23.12
C GLY A 19 -20.46 4.70 23.51
N ARG A 20 -20.19 4.42 24.78
CA ARG A 20 -18.84 4.09 25.28
C ARG A 20 -18.38 2.72 24.81
N SER A 21 -19.25 1.72 24.83
CA SER A 21 -18.99 0.37 24.33
C SER A 21 -18.71 0.36 22.83
N ALA A 22 -19.49 1.07 22.02
CA ALA A 22 -19.29 1.21 20.58
C ALA A 22 -17.97 1.92 20.25
N LYS A 23 -17.59 2.97 20.99
CA LYS A 23 -16.31 3.67 20.84
C LYS A 23 -15.13 2.77 21.20
N ARG A 24 -15.20 1.99 22.28
CA ARG A 24 -14.15 1.02 22.65
C ARG A 24 -13.99 -0.08 21.60
N ALA A 25 -15.08 -0.61 21.07
CA ALA A 25 -15.05 -1.62 20.01
C ALA A 25 -14.48 -1.05 18.70
N LEU A 26 -14.77 0.21 18.36
CA LEU A 26 -14.19 0.89 17.20
C LEU A 26 -12.69 1.13 17.39
N LEU A 27 -12.27 1.65 18.55
CA LEU A 27 -10.86 1.86 18.86
C LEU A 27 -10.08 0.54 18.85
N GLY A 28 -10.65 -0.54 19.40
CA GLY A 28 -10.04 -1.87 19.36
C GLY A 28 -9.87 -2.40 17.94
N ARG A 29 -10.84 -2.19 17.04
CA ARG A 29 -10.71 -2.59 15.64
C ARG A 29 -9.67 -1.78 14.89
N LEU A 30 -9.60 -0.47 15.14
CA LEU A 30 -8.60 0.42 14.54
C LEU A 30 -7.18 0.08 15.04
N SER A 31 -7.02 -0.18 16.34
CA SER A 31 -5.71 -0.52 16.92
C SER A 31 -5.15 -1.84 16.36
N TRP A 32 -5.98 -2.87 16.18
CA TRP A 32 -5.55 -4.12 15.56
C TRP A 32 -5.20 -3.95 14.09
N GLY A 33 -5.94 -3.14 13.32
CA GLY A 33 -5.61 -2.82 11.94
C GLY A 33 -4.29 -2.06 11.80
N LEU A 34 -4.02 -1.11 12.71
CA LEU A 34 -2.74 -0.39 12.75
C LEU A 34 -1.57 -1.30 13.16
N ALA A 35 -1.79 -2.18 14.16
CA ALA A 35 -0.78 -3.14 14.59
C ALA A 35 -0.42 -4.12 13.47
N ASP A 36 -1.41 -4.62 12.75
CA ASP A 36 -1.25 -5.50 11.60
C ASP A 36 -0.49 -4.78 10.45
N GLN A 37 -0.86 -3.56 10.13
CA GLN A 37 -0.16 -2.76 9.12
C GLN A 37 1.30 -2.47 9.50
N ALA A 38 1.56 -2.15 10.78
CA ALA A 38 2.91 -1.93 11.29
C ALA A 38 3.75 -3.21 11.23
N ALA A 39 3.19 -4.35 11.67
CA ALA A 39 3.86 -5.65 11.61
C ALA A 39 4.19 -6.04 10.16
N SER A 40 3.25 -5.88 9.24
CA SER A 40 3.45 -6.14 7.82
C SER A 40 4.52 -5.23 7.21
N SER A 41 4.53 -3.94 7.55
CA SER A 41 5.52 -2.98 7.06
C SER A 41 6.93 -3.30 7.58
N VAL A 42 7.07 -3.64 8.86
CA VAL A 42 8.34 -4.04 9.46
C VAL A 42 8.84 -5.34 8.83
N THR A 43 7.98 -6.33 8.67
CA THR A 43 8.33 -7.62 8.03
C THR A 43 8.81 -7.39 6.61
N ASN A 44 8.11 -6.60 5.81
CA ASN A 44 8.50 -6.29 4.44
C ASN A 44 9.84 -5.54 4.36
N PHE A 45 10.08 -4.61 5.29
CA PHE A 45 11.35 -3.90 5.40
C PHE A 45 12.49 -4.86 5.74
N VAL A 46 12.33 -5.67 6.79
CA VAL A 46 13.34 -6.65 7.25
C VAL A 46 13.64 -7.66 6.14
N VAL A 47 12.63 -8.19 5.47
CA VAL A 47 12.81 -9.10 4.32
C VAL A 47 13.56 -8.41 3.20
N GLY A 48 13.17 -7.19 2.84
CA GLY A 48 13.85 -6.42 1.80
C GLY A 48 15.34 -6.21 2.10
N VAL A 49 15.66 -5.77 3.32
CA VAL A 49 17.04 -5.59 3.80
C VAL A 49 17.80 -6.91 3.79
N TYR A 50 17.21 -7.98 4.32
CA TYR A 50 17.85 -9.29 4.40
C TYR A 50 18.15 -9.86 3.01
N VAL A 51 17.23 -9.75 2.07
CA VAL A 51 17.42 -10.18 0.67
C VAL A 51 18.47 -9.31 -0.03
N ALA A 52 18.42 -7.97 0.14
CA ALA A 52 19.40 -7.06 -0.43
C ALA A 52 20.82 -7.39 0.04
N ARG A 53 20.99 -7.63 1.34
CA ARG A 53 22.27 -7.99 1.95
C ARG A 53 22.81 -9.35 1.50
N SER A 54 21.91 -10.31 1.24
CA SER A 54 22.27 -11.69 0.88
C SER A 54 22.54 -11.87 -0.62
N LEU A 55 22.01 -10.98 -1.46
CA LEU A 55 22.11 -11.06 -2.91
C LEU A 55 22.77 -9.78 -3.45
N GLY A 56 23.71 -9.88 -4.34
CA GLY A 56 24.26 -8.68 -4.99
C GLY A 56 23.19 -7.89 -5.77
N VAL A 57 23.50 -6.66 -6.19
CA VAL A 57 22.55 -5.68 -6.76
C VAL A 57 21.69 -6.23 -7.91
N THR A 58 22.29 -7.01 -8.81
CA THR A 58 21.56 -7.61 -9.96
C THR A 58 20.54 -8.67 -9.50
N ALA A 59 20.92 -9.55 -8.60
CA ALA A 59 20.04 -10.59 -8.09
C ALA A 59 18.92 -9.99 -7.22
N PHE A 60 19.23 -8.96 -6.42
CA PHE A 60 18.24 -8.19 -5.69
C PHE A 60 17.27 -7.45 -6.62
N GLY A 61 17.75 -6.97 -7.78
CA GLY A 61 16.89 -6.39 -8.83
C GLY A 61 15.90 -7.41 -9.40
N VAL A 62 16.35 -8.65 -9.66
CA VAL A 62 15.45 -9.75 -10.09
C VAL A 62 14.38 -10.06 -9.05
N PHE A 63 14.78 -10.16 -7.78
CA PHE A 63 13.84 -10.34 -6.66
C PHE A 63 12.83 -9.18 -6.60
N SER A 64 13.31 -7.95 -6.77
CA SER A 64 12.47 -6.75 -6.76
C SER A 64 11.46 -6.73 -7.91
N LEU A 65 11.83 -7.20 -9.11
CA LEU A 65 10.88 -7.37 -10.22
C LEU A 65 9.81 -8.44 -9.90
N ALA A 66 10.20 -9.56 -9.30
CA ALA A 66 9.23 -10.56 -8.85
C ALA A 66 8.27 -9.99 -7.79
N TRP A 67 8.79 -9.17 -6.85
CA TRP A 67 7.98 -8.45 -5.87
C TRP A 67 7.02 -7.45 -6.50
N VAL A 68 7.47 -6.66 -7.48
CA VAL A 68 6.63 -5.74 -8.25
C VAL A 68 5.53 -6.50 -8.99
N THR A 69 5.87 -7.64 -9.61
CA THR A 69 4.89 -8.51 -10.29
C THR A 69 3.84 -9.02 -9.33
N TYR A 70 4.26 -9.52 -8.16
CA TYR A 70 3.32 -9.89 -7.10
C TYR A 70 2.39 -8.72 -6.73
N GLY A 71 2.91 -7.51 -6.58
CA GLY A 71 2.12 -6.31 -6.29
C GLY A 71 1.05 -6.02 -7.34
N VAL A 72 1.35 -6.21 -8.63
CA VAL A 72 0.36 -6.11 -9.71
C VAL A 72 -0.75 -7.14 -9.52
N VAL A 73 -0.36 -8.41 -9.35
CA VAL A 73 -1.29 -9.54 -9.23
C VAL A 73 -2.15 -9.41 -7.96
N LEU A 74 -1.54 -8.92 -6.87
CA LEU A 74 -2.22 -8.63 -5.61
C LEU A 74 -3.33 -7.58 -5.81
N ASN A 75 -3.03 -6.49 -6.50
CA ASN A 75 -4.03 -5.44 -6.78
C ASN A 75 -5.17 -5.95 -7.67
N VAL A 76 -4.88 -6.81 -8.64
CA VAL A 76 -5.90 -7.50 -9.44
C VAL A 76 -6.77 -8.39 -8.55
N SER A 77 -6.16 -9.20 -7.69
CA SER A 77 -6.87 -10.09 -6.77
C SER A 77 -7.73 -9.31 -5.79
N ARG A 78 -7.20 -8.22 -5.22
CA ARG A 78 -7.96 -7.37 -4.29
C ARG A 78 -9.19 -6.77 -4.96
N GLY A 79 -9.04 -6.15 -6.12
CA GLY A 79 -10.16 -5.57 -6.84
C GLY A 79 -11.26 -6.58 -7.18
N LEU A 80 -10.87 -7.79 -7.60
CA LEU A 80 -11.84 -8.81 -8.03
C LEU A 80 -12.44 -9.64 -6.90
N ALA A 81 -11.71 -9.85 -5.81
CA ALA A 81 -12.09 -10.77 -4.75
C ALA A 81 -12.35 -10.09 -3.41
N THR A 82 -11.37 -9.38 -2.84
CA THR A 82 -11.41 -8.97 -1.44
C THR A 82 -12.07 -7.63 -1.20
N ASP A 83 -11.94 -6.64 -2.08
CA ASP A 83 -12.60 -5.35 -1.91
C ASP A 83 -14.13 -5.45 -1.97
N PRO A 84 -14.74 -6.20 -2.94
CA PRO A 84 -16.16 -6.47 -2.90
C PRO A 84 -16.62 -7.22 -1.64
N LEU A 85 -15.78 -8.15 -1.13
CA LEU A 85 -16.06 -8.86 0.12
C LEU A 85 -16.15 -7.89 1.30
N VAL A 86 -15.14 -7.03 1.47
CA VAL A 86 -15.11 -6.06 2.58
C VAL A 86 -16.28 -5.10 2.50
N VAL A 87 -16.59 -4.58 1.32
CA VAL A 87 -17.65 -3.57 1.15
C VAL A 87 -19.04 -4.12 1.37
N ARG A 88 -19.33 -5.32 0.83
CA ARG A 88 -20.70 -5.88 0.88
C ARG A 88 -20.98 -6.80 2.06
N PHE A 89 -19.91 -7.41 2.61
CA PHE A 89 -20.07 -8.48 3.60
C PHE A 89 -19.44 -8.15 4.95
N SER A 90 -19.10 -6.89 5.22
CA SER A 90 -18.74 -6.44 6.57
C SER A 90 -19.99 -6.25 7.43
N GLY A 91 -20.00 -6.87 8.62
CA GLY A 91 -21.09 -6.74 9.57
C GLY A 91 -22.36 -7.52 9.22
N VAL A 92 -22.34 -8.39 8.23
CA VAL A 92 -23.48 -9.28 7.89
C VAL A 92 -23.52 -10.51 8.79
N PRO A 93 -24.67 -11.25 8.85
CA PRO A 93 -24.75 -12.50 9.61
C PRO A 93 -23.65 -13.49 9.21
N GLN A 94 -23.17 -14.25 10.20
CA GLN A 94 -22.01 -15.14 10.03
C GLN A 94 -22.17 -16.17 8.89
N ALA A 95 -23.39 -16.69 8.66
CA ALA A 95 -23.62 -17.63 7.57
C ALA A 95 -23.40 -16.99 6.19
N SER A 96 -23.90 -15.76 5.99
CA SER A 96 -23.72 -14.98 4.75
C SER A 96 -22.24 -14.61 4.54
N TRP A 97 -21.56 -14.19 5.60
CA TRP A 97 -20.12 -13.91 5.57
C TRP A 97 -19.32 -15.16 5.17
N ARG A 98 -19.57 -16.32 5.81
CA ARG A 98 -18.90 -17.58 5.47
C ARG A 98 -19.06 -17.96 4.01
N ALA A 99 -20.29 -17.90 3.49
CA ALA A 99 -20.58 -18.21 2.09
C ALA A 99 -19.90 -17.24 1.11
N ALA A 100 -19.80 -15.96 1.47
CA ALA A 100 -19.08 -14.96 0.68
C ALA A 100 -17.56 -15.21 0.70
N VAL A 101 -16.99 -15.50 1.87
CA VAL A 101 -15.55 -15.80 2.03
C VAL A 101 -15.15 -17.05 1.26
N GLU A 102 -15.95 -18.14 1.28
CA GLU A 102 -15.67 -19.33 0.46
C GLU A 102 -15.45 -19.00 -1.02
N ARG A 103 -16.29 -18.10 -1.56
CA ARG A 103 -16.27 -17.69 -2.97
C ARG A 103 -15.17 -16.68 -3.27
N SER A 104 -15.01 -15.67 -2.40
CA SER A 104 -13.98 -14.65 -2.53
C SER A 104 -12.57 -15.26 -2.43
N ALA A 105 -12.29 -16.08 -1.38
CA ALA A 105 -11.03 -16.78 -1.23
C ALA A 105 -10.78 -17.78 -2.38
N GLY A 106 -11.86 -18.44 -2.85
CA GLY A 106 -11.80 -19.28 -4.05
C GLY A 106 -11.45 -18.50 -5.31
N THR A 107 -11.93 -17.25 -5.43
CA THR A 107 -11.60 -16.35 -6.54
C THR A 107 -10.15 -15.90 -6.46
N ALA A 108 -9.65 -15.50 -5.26
CA ALA A 108 -8.25 -15.14 -5.07
C ALA A 108 -7.31 -16.31 -5.44
N LEU A 109 -7.66 -17.52 -5.00
CA LEU A 109 -6.91 -18.74 -5.35
C LEU A 109 -6.95 -19.01 -6.86
N GLY A 110 -8.11 -18.81 -7.53
CA GLY A 110 -8.27 -18.96 -8.97
C GLY A 110 -7.48 -17.95 -9.77
N VAL A 111 -7.48 -16.67 -9.36
CA VAL A 111 -6.66 -15.59 -9.96
C VAL A 111 -5.18 -15.92 -9.79
N GLY A 112 -4.77 -16.33 -8.57
CA GLY A 112 -3.40 -16.76 -8.29
C GLY A 112 -2.97 -17.94 -9.14
N GLY A 113 -3.83 -18.94 -9.32
CA GLY A 113 -3.57 -20.09 -10.17
C GLY A 113 -3.44 -19.73 -11.66
N ALA A 114 -4.36 -18.93 -12.18
CA ALA A 114 -4.34 -18.53 -13.59
C ALA A 114 -3.13 -17.67 -13.95
N ILE A 115 -2.89 -16.60 -13.16
CA ILE A 115 -1.74 -15.71 -13.39
C ILE A 115 -0.44 -16.44 -13.02
N GLY A 116 -0.47 -17.29 -11.97
CA GLY A 116 0.65 -18.12 -11.57
C GLY A 116 1.09 -19.07 -12.67
N ALA A 117 0.14 -19.73 -13.35
CA ALA A 117 0.44 -20.58 -14.50
C ALA A 117 1.08 -19.75 -15.65
N ALA A 118 0.55 -18.55 -15.92
CA ALA A 118 1.15 -17.67 -16.93
C ALA A 118 2.58 -17.26 -16.54
N CYS A 119 2.83 -16.88 -15.27
CA CYS A 119 4.17 -16.56 -14.76
C CYS A 119 5.11 -17.77 -14.82
N LEU A 120 4.63 -18.97 -14.52
CA LEU A 120 5.40 -20.20 -14.61
C LEU A 120 5.82 -20.47 -16.07
N VAL A 121 4.88 -20.44 -17.01
CA VAL A 121 5.16 -20.65 -18.44
C VAL A 121 6.13 -19.58 -18.98
N ALA A 122 5.89 -18.30 -18.66
CA ALA A 122 6.79 -17.22 -19.01
C ALA A 122 8.19 -17.42 -18.40
N GLY A 123 8.25 -17.82 -17.12
CA GLY A 123 9.51 -18.08 -16.43
C GLY A 123 10.30 -19.24 -17.02
N LEU A 124 9.64 -20.29 -17.49
CA LEU A 124 10.28 -21.42 -18.18
C LEU A 124 10.80 -21.04 -19.58
N GLY A 125 10.14 -20.06 -20.25
CA GLY A 125 10.58 -19.53 -21.55
C GLY A 125 11.64 -18.43 -21.45
N LEU A 126 11.73 -17.74 -20.31
CA LEU A 126 12.73 -16.68 -20.08
C LEU A 126 14.07 -17.28 -19.65
N GLY A 127 15.13 -16.90 -20.33
CA GLY A 127 16.49 -17.30 -19.96
C GLY A 127 17.05 -16.52 -18.76
N GLY A 128 18.27 -16.86 -18.40
CA GLY A 128 19.04 -16.13 -17.40
C GLY A 128 18.50 -16.26 -15.98
N ARG A 129 18.74 -15.21 -15.15
CA ARG A 129 18.37 -15.21 -13.73
C ARG A 129 16.89 -14.88 -13.48
N VAL A 130 16.23 -14.24 -14.45
CA VAL A 130 14.82 -13.79 -14.33
C VAL A 130 13.87 -14.97 -14.44
N GLY A 131 14.11 -15.88 -15.40
CA GLY A 131 13.22 -17.01 -15.67
C GLY A 131 12.90 -17.86 -14.43
N PRO A 132 13.89 -18.42 -13.74
CA PRO A 132 13.65 -19.25 -12.55
C PRO A 132 12.95 -18.50 -11.41
N ALA A 133 13.21 -17.20 -11.23
CA ALA A 133 12.55 -16.38 -10.22
C ALA A 133 11.05 -16.24 -10.51
N PHE A 134 10.68 -15.99 -11.78
CA PHE A 134 9.28 -15.87 -12.21
C PHE A 134 8.56 -17.23 -12.20
N ALA A 135 9.25 -18.32 -12.55
CA ALA A 135 8.69 -19.66 -12.43
C ALA A 135 8.34 -19.99 -10.97
N CYS A 136 9.25 -19.70 -10.02
CA CYS A 136 9.00 -19.89 -8.59
C CYS A 136 7.87 -18.98 -8.10
N LEU A 137 7.85 -17.71 -8.52
CA LEU A 137 6.73 -16.80 -8.20
C LEU A 137 5.41 -17.38 -8.69
N GLY A 138 5.36 -17.89 -9.92
CA GLY A 138 4.16 -18.49 -10.50
C GLY A 138 3.58 -19.61 -9.64
N VAL A 139 4.45 -20.50 -9.14
CA VAL A 139 4.05 -21.60 -8.22
C VAL A 139 3.53 -21.05 -6.89
N MET A 140 4.09 -19.97 -6.39
CA MET A 140 3.75 -19.42 -5.05
C MET A 140 2.56 -18.44 -5.06
N LEU A 141 2.19 -17.86 -6.20
CA LEU A 141 1.11 -16.88 -6.31
C LEU A 141 -0.22 -17.34 -5.70
N PRO A 142 -0.68 -18.58 -5.88
CA PRO A 142 -1.94 -19.02 -5.26
C PRO A 142 -1.93 -18.90 -3.73
N GLY A 143 -0.85 -19.31 -3.09
CA GLY A 143 -0.68 -19.21 -1.64
C GLY A 143 -0.59 -17.79 -1.14
N LEU A 144 0.19 -16.95 -1.83
CA LEU A 144 0.36 -15.53 -1.53
C LEU A 144 -0.98 -14.77 -1.57
N LEU A 145 -1.78 -14.98 -2.61
CA LEU A 145 -3.07 -14.31 -2.76
C LEU A 145 -4.13 -14.85 -1.78
N LEU A 146 -4.08 -16.13 -1.48
CA LEU A 146 -4.99 -16.72 -0.50
C LEU A 146 -4.70 -16.20 0.91
N GLN A 147 -3.42 -16.03 1.29
CA GLN A 147 -3.03 -15.43 2.56
C GLN A 147 -3.56 -13.99 2.69
N ASP A 148 -3.39 -13.16 1.68
CA ASP A 148 -3.95 -11.79 1.65
C ASP A 148 -5.49 -11.82 1.75
N SER A 149 -6.15 -12.77 1.07
CA SER A 149 -7.61 -12.92 1.13
C SER A 149 -8.11 -13.21 2.56
N TRP A 150 -7.40 -14.02 3.34
CA TRP A 150 -7.74 -14.28 4.75
C TRP A 150 -7.65 -13.03 5.61
N ARG A 151 -6.64 -12.22 5.41
CA ARG A 151 -6.47 -10.94 6.10
C ARG A 151 -7.70 -10.06 5.95
N PHE A 152 -8.17 -9.86 4.71
CA PHE A 152 -9.36 -9.07 4.41
C PHE A 152 -10.66 -9.74 4.89
N ALA A 153 -10.76 -11.07 4.81
CA ALA A 153 -11.90 -11.82 5.33
C ALA A 153 -12.06 -11.61 6.85
N PHE A 154 -10.95 -11.63 7.60
CA PHE A 154 -10.99 -11.36 9.04
C PHE A 154 -11.29 -9.89 9.36
N PHE A 155 -10.83 -8.94 8.56
CA PHE A 155 -11.22 -7.54 8.71
C PHE A 155 -12.72 -7.34 8.46
N ALA A 156 -13.28 -7.96 7.43
CA ALA A 156 -14.72 -7.91 7.16
C ALA A 156 -15.56 -8.50 8.32
N ALA A 157 -15.04 -9.52 9.00
CA ALA A 157 -15.65 -10.09 10.21
C ALA A 157 -15.43 -9.25 11.48
N GLY A 158 -14.67 -8.15 11.42
CA GLY A 158 -14.27 -7.39 12.60
C GLY A 158 -13.29 -8.14 13.53
N ALA A 159 -12.67 -9.21 13.03
CA ALA A 159 -11.78 -10.10 13.77
C ALA A 159 -10.29 -9.77 13.51
N GLY A 160 -9.89 -8.50 13.64
CA GLY A 160 -8.53 -8.02 13.35
C GLY A 160 -7.43 -8.80 14.09
N ARG A 161 -7.70 -9.31 15.30
CA ARG A 161 -6.77 -10.19 16.01
C ARG A 161 -6.45 -11.47 15.21
N LYS A 162 -7.44 -12.03 14.50
CA LYS A 162 -7.19 -13.21 13.66
C LYS A 162 -6.31 -12.88 12.46
N ALA A 163 -6.48 -11.72 11.84
CA ALA A 163 -5.61 -11.24 10.77
C ALA A 163 -4.17 -11.10 11.28
N PHE A 164 -3.98 -10.40 12.40
CA PHE A 164 -2.67 -10.24 13.03
C PHE A 164 -1.99 -11.58 13.37
N VAL A 165 -2.71 -12.53 13.96
CA VAL A 165 -2.15 -13.88 14.28
C VAL A 165 -1.75 -14.61 12.99
N ASN A 166 -2.52 -14.47 11.90
CA ASN A 166 -2.18 -15.06 10.61
C ASN A 166 -0.88 -14.49 10.04
N ASP A 167 -0.70 -13.15 10.14
CA ASP A 167 0.54 -12.49 9.72
C ASP A 167 1.73 -12.88 10.59
N VAL A 168 1.54 -13.06 11.90
CA VAL A 168 2.57 -13.56 12.81
C VAL A 168 2.99 -14.98 12.43
N VAL A 169 2.05 -15.88 12.12
CA VAL A 169 2.36 -17.23 11.64
C VAL A 169 3.19 -17.17 10.36
N SER A 170 2.82 -16.33 9.42
CA SER A 170 3.62 -16.08 8.21
C SER A 170 5.05 -15.63 8.56
N GLY A 171 5.19 -14.66 9.47
CA GLY A 171 6.51 -14.14 9.89
C GLY A 171 7.37 -15.20 10.59
N VAL A 172 6.79 -16.00 11.46
CA VAL A 172 7.50 -17.10 12.17
C VAL A 172 8.05 -18.14 11.19
N VAL A 173 7.30 -18.46 10.14
CA VAL A 173 7.78 -19.41 9.09
C VAL A 173 8.77 -18.72 8.16
N LEU A 174 8.57 -17.45 7.88
CA LEU A 174 9.39 -16.68 6.95
C LEU A 174 10.84 -16.55 7.42
N VAL A 175 11.07 -16.26 8.70
CA VAL A 175 12.42 -16.06 9.25
C VAL A 175 13.34 -17.26 9.01
N PRO A 176 13.03 -18.48 9.45
CA PRO A 176 13.89 -19.62 9.19
C PRO A 176 13.99 -19.96 7.70
N ALA A 177 12.90 -19.81 6.93
CA ALA A 177 12.92 -20.02 5.49
C ALA A 177 13.89 -19.07 4.77
N MET A 178 13.94 -17.79 5.17
CA MET A 178 14.88 -16.81 4.65
C MET A 178 16.33 -17.14 5.01
N VAL A 179 16.59 -17.64 6.23
CA VAL A 179 17.93 -18.09 6.63
C VAL A 179 18.40 -19.26 5.77
N VAL A 180 17.52 -20.22 5.48
CA VAL A 180 17.83 -21.33 4.57
C VAL A 180 18.07 -20.81 3.14
N ALA A 181 17.23 -19.91 2.64
CA ALA A 181 17.38 -19.30 1.32
C ALA A 181 18.72 -18.56 1.17
N ALA A 182 19.17 -17.88 2.23
CA ALA A 182 20.46 -17.19 2.22
C ALA A 182 21.65 -18.15 2.11
N ARG A 183 21.56 -19.35 2.70
CA ARG A 183 22.60 -20.38 2.53
C ARG A 183 22.66 -20.92 1.10
N VAL A 184 21.53 -20.96 0.40
CA VAL A 184 21.45 -21.34 -1.03
C VAL A 184 21.97 -20.21 -1.92
N GLY A 185 21.80 -18.95 -1.51
CA GLY A 185 22.33 -17.77 -2.22
C GLY A 185 21.71 -17.50 -3.59
N SER A 186 20.44 -17.92 -3.80
CA SER A 186 19.78 -17.78 -5.10
C SER A 186 18.43 -17.06 -4.99
N VAL A 187 18.08 -16.27 -6.03
CA VAL A 187 16.79 -15.55 -6.09
C VAL A 187 15.59 -16.50 -6.00
N PRO A 188 15.56 -17.64 -6.73
CA PRO A 188 14.49 -18.61 -6.60
C PRO A 188 14.27 -19.09 -5.16
N ALA A 189 15.35 -19.33 -4.40
CA ALA A 189 15.25 -19.77 -3.01
C ALA A 189 14.54 -18.72 -2.13
N PHE A 190 14.84 -17.44 -2.31
CA PHE A 190 14.18 -16.35 -1.58
C PHE A 190 12.70 -16.19 -1.98
N VAL A 191 12.37 -16.33 -3.26
CA VAL A 191 10.98 -16.29 -3.74
C VAL A 191 10.18 -17.48 -3.18
N LEU A 192 10.77 -18.67 -3.18
CA LEU A 192 10.16 -19.87 -2.60
C LEU A 192 9.99 -19.74 -1.07
N ALA A 193 10.99 -19.26 -0.36
CA ALA A 193 10.92 -19.04 1.09
C ALA A 193 9.78 -18.07 1.47
N TRP A 194 9.67 -16.96 0.75
CA TRP A 194 8.60 -15.99 0.94
C TRP A 194 7.23 -16.58 0.61
N GLY A 195 7.09 -17.21 -0.54
CA GLY A 195 5.82 -17.80 -0.97
C GLY A 195 5.40 -18.99 -0.11
N ALA A 196 6.35 -19.81 0.35
CA ALA A 196 6.06 -20.94 1.25
C ALA A 196 5.53 -20.45 2.60
N ALA A 197 6.13 -19.43 3.19
CA ALA A 197 5.65 -18.82 4.43
C ALA A 197 4.20 -18.32 4.30
N ALA A 198 3.90 -17.61 3.22
CA ALA A 198 2.54 -17.16 2.92
C ALA A 198 1.58 -18.34 2.68
N THR A 199 2.03 -19.39 2.01
CA THR A 199 1.21 -20.59 1.75
C THR A 199 0.88 -21.34 3.05
N VAL A 200 1.83 -21.44 3.98
CA VAL A 200 1.58 -22.02 5.32
C VAL A 200 0.56 -21.17 6.08
N ALA A 201 0.72 -19.85 6.07
CA ALA A 201 -0.24 -18.92 6.69
C ALA A 201 -1.62 -18.98 6.02
N ALA A 202 -1.68 -19.16 4.70
CA ALA A 202 -2.93 -19.40 3.97
C ALA A 202 -3.62 -20.68 4.42
N GLY A 203 -2.88 -21.77 4.59
CA GLY A 203 -3.38 -23.03 5.16
C GLY A 203 -3.88 -22.86 6.59
N TYR A 204 -3.12 -22.16 7.43
CA TYR A 204 -3.54 -21.81 8.80
C TYR A 204 -4.81 -20.95 8.80
N GLY A 205 -4.98 -20.02 7.87
CA GLY A 205 -6.20 -19.23 7.70
C GLY A 205 -7.43 -20.09 7.41
N CYS A 206 -7.27 -21.18 6.65
CA CYS A 206 -8.34 -22.17 6.46
C CYS A 206 -8.74 -22.85 7.78
N LEU A 207 -7.76 -23.23 8.60
CA LEU A 207 -8.01 -23.83 9.92
C LEU A 207 -8.65 -22.81 10.89
N GLN A 208 -8.09 -21.61 10.94
CA GLN A 208 -8.54 -20.53 11.83
C GLN A 208 -9.97 -20.05 11.54
N SER A 209 -10.40 -20.08 10.28
CA SER A 209 -11.74 -19.70 9.85
C SER A 209 -12.71 -20.87 9.82
N GLY A 210 -12.21 -22.11 9.68
CA GLY A 210 -13.00 -23.28 9.39
C GLY A 210 -13.70 -23.23 8.01
N ILE A 211 -13.10 -22.49 7.05
CA ILE A 211 -13.65 -22.29 5.72
C ILE A 211 -12.68 -22.86 4.68
N ARG A 212 -13.20 -23.56 3.70
CA ARG A 212 -12.44 -24.07 2.55
C ARG A 212 -12.71 -23.20 1.33
N PRO A 213 -11.70 -22.60 0.68
CA PRO A 213 -11.87 -21.87 -0.56
C PRO A 213 -12.48 -22.74 -1.66
N ARG A 214 -13.38 -22.16 -2.46
CA ARG A 214 -14.07 -22.89 -3.56
C ARG A 214 -13.77 -22.24 -4.91
N PRO A 215 -12.63 -22.55 -5.58
CA PRO A 215 -12.28 -21.97 -6.88
C PRO A 215 -13.32 -22.20 -7.96
N GLY A 216 -14.02 -23.37 -7.95
CA GLY A 216 -15.09 -23.68 -8.88
C GLY A 216 -16.28 -22.70 -8.84
N ARG A 217 -16.41 -21.89 -7.77
CA ARG A 217 -17.44 -20.86 -7.63
C ARG A 217 -16.95 -19.46 -7.98
N ALA A 218 -15.70 -19.29 -8.40
CA ALA A 218 -15.10 -18.00 -8.75
C ALA A 218 -15.88 -17.28 -9.86
N ARG A 219 -16.31 -17.99 -10.91
CA ARG A 219 -17.10 -17.39 -12.00
C ARG A 219 -18.42 -16.81 -11.51
N GLY A 220 -19.11 -17.48 -10.58
CA GLY A 220 -20.32 -16.96 -9.95
C GLY A 220 -20.07 -15.69 -9.17
N TRP A 221 -19.00 -15.68 -8.34
CA TRP A 221 -18.56 -14.50 -7.60
C TRP A 221 -18.27 -13.32 -8.51
N LEU A 222 -17.44 -13.50 -9.54
CA LEU A 222 -17.07 -12.45 -10.48
C LEU A 222 -18.29 -11.88 -11.22
N ARG A 223 -19.27 -12.73 -11.56
CA ARG A 223 -20.52 -12.28 -12.19
C ARG A 223 -21.39 -11.46 -11.26
N GLU A 224 -21.56 -11.90 -10.01
CA GLU A 224 -22.37 -11.22 -9.00
C GLU A 224 -21.73 -9.90 -8.54
N GLN A 225 -20.39 -9.84 -8.47
CA GLN A 225 -19.65 -8.68 -7.98
C GLN A 225 -19.07 -7.79 -9.09
N ARG A 226 -19.45 -8.02 -10.36
CA ARG A 226 -18.85 -7.36 -11.54
C ARG A 226 -18.86 -5.83 -11.48
N ASP A 227 -19.90 -5.24 -10.89
CA ASP A 227 -20.10 -3.79 -10.78
C ASP A 227 -19.08 -3.14 -9.84
N LEU A 228 -18.79 -3.77 -8.70
CA LEU A 228 -17.76 -3.33 -7.76
C LEU A 228 -16.37 -3.83 -8.17
N GLY A 229 -16.24 -5.09 -8.52
CA GLY A 229 -14.98 -5.74 -8.83
C GLY A 229 -14.22 -5.04 -9.97
N TYR A 230 -14.90 -4.69 -11.06
CA TYR A 230 -14.27 -3.95 -12.15
C TYR A 230 -13.82 -2.55 -11.72
N ARG A 231 -14.62 -1.83 -10.94
CA ARG A 231 -14.27 -0.49 -10.46
C ARG A 231 -13.05 -0.51 -9.55
N TYR A 232 -13.02 -1.43 -8.58
CA TYR A 232 -11.89 -1.60 -7.68
C TYR A 232 -10.64 -2.12 -8.40
N LEU A 233 -10.79 -3.00 -9.39
CA LEU A 233 -9.68 -3.42 -10.23
C LEU A 233 -9.03 -2.22 -10.92
N VAL A 234 -9.83 -1.37 -11.59
CA VAL A 234 -9.32 -0.17 -12.26
C VAL A 234 -8.70 0.80 -11.26
N GLU A 235 -9.33 1.01 -10.10
CA GLU A 235 -8.83 1.87 -9.04
C GLU A 235 -7.48 1.38 -8.51
N ASN A 236 -7.37 0.12 -8.10
CA ASN A 236 -6.16 -0.46 -7.53
C ASN A 236 -4.99 -0.48 -8.53
N VAL A 237 -5.27 -0.85 -9.78
CA VAL A 237 -4.27 -0.85 -10.85
C VAL A 237 -3.84 0.58 -11.18
N SER A 238 -4.76 1.54 -11.18
CA SER A 238 -4.42 2.95 -11.47
C SER A 238 -3.60 3.58 -10.35
N LEU A 239 -3.89 3.28 -9.09
CA LEU A 239 -3.16 3.82 -7.94
C LEU A 239 -1.71 3.33 -7.85
N SER A 240 -1.47 2.07 -8.18
CA SER A 240 -0.15 1.44 -8.08
C SER A 240 0.59 1.33 -9.42
N GLY A 241 -0.13 1.45 -10.53
CA GLY A 241 0.37 1.14 -11.87
C GLY A 241 1.55 2.00 -12.32
N ALA A 242 1.57 3.28 -11.96
CA ALA A 242 2.66 4.18 -12.33
C ALA A 242 4.02 3.71 -11.77
N GLY A 243 4.05 3.30 -10.49
CA GLY A 243 5.27 2.78 -9.85
C GLY A 243 5.73 1.47 -10.48
N GLN A 244 4.79 0.60 -10.77
CA GLN A 244 5.07 -0.71 -11.37
C GLN A 244 5.55 -0.58 -12.83
N LEU A 245 4.88 0.28 -13.62
CA LEU A 245 5.28 0.57 -15.00
C LEU A 245 6.68 1.16 -15.06
N ARG A 246 7.01 2.09 -14.14
CA ARG A 246 8.37 2.62 -14.01
C ARG A 246 9.38 1.53 -13.68
N ALA A 247 9.08 0.63 -12.74
CA ALA A 247 10.00 -0.43 -12.36
C ALA A 247 10.31 -1.40 -13.50
N TYR A 248 9.29 -1.83 -14.24
CA TYR A 248 9.48 -2.65 -15.44
C TYR A 248 10.23 -1.92 -16.55
N GLY A 249 9.83 -0.68 -16.84
CA GLY A 249 10.49 0.14 -17.85
C GLY A 249 11.95 0.45 -17.49
N LEU A 250 12.26 0.71 -16.21
CA LEU A 250 13.63 0.87 -15.74
C LEU A 250 14.45 -0.42 -15.95
N GLY A 251 13.86 -1.58 -15.62
CA GLY A 251 14.50 -2.87 -15.84
C GLY A 251 14.78 -3.16 -17.32
N ALA A 252 13.87 -2.76 -18.22
CA ALA A 252 14.03 -2.91 -19.66
C ALA A 252 15.07 -1.95 -20.26
N ILE A 253 15.13 -0.70 -19.79
CA ILE A 253 15.99 0.36 -20.35
C ILE A 253 17.38 0.31 -19.74
N ALA A 254 17.50 0.28 -18.40
CA ALA A 254 18.76 0.41 -17.66
C ALA A 254 19.23 -0.91 -17.03
N GLY A 255 18.48 -1.98 -17.23
CA GLY A 255 18.81 -3.30 -16.72
C GLY A 255 18.31 -3.58 -15.31
N VAL A 256 18.39 -4.84 -14.91
CA VAL A 256 17.81 -5.33 -13.63
C VAL A 256 18.58 -4.80 -12.42
N SER A 257 19.87 -4.55 -12.57
CA SER A 257 20.71 -3.93 -11.51
C SER A 257 20.22 -2.53 -11.15
N ALA A 258 19.74 -1.76 -12.13
CA ALA A 258 19.13 -0.45 -11.89
C ALA A 258 17.89 -0.54 -10.98
N VAL A 259 17.05 -1.56 -11.21
CA VAL A 259 15.89 -1.82 -10.34
C VAL A 259 16.35 -2.15 -8.91
N GLY A 260 17.39 -2.97 -8.77
CA GLY A 260 17.98 -3.32 -7.48
C GLY A 260 18.51 -2.10 -6.73
N ALA A 261 19.28 -1.25 -7.40
CA ALA A 261 19.83 -0.03 -6.82
C ALA A 261 18.76 0.96 -6.35
N VAL A 262 17.74 1.21 -7.19
CA VAL A 262 16.61 2.07 -6.83
C VAL A 262 15.84 1.47 -5.65
N ARG A 263 15.57 0.15 -5.68
CA ARG A 263 14.87 -0.52 -4.58
C ARG A 263 15.64 -0.49 -3.27
N GLY A 264 16.97 -0.61 -3.31
CA GLY A 264 17.83 -0.45 -2.14
C GLY A 264 17.71 0.95 -1.53
N ALA A 265 17.75 2.01 -2.35
CA ALA A 265 17.54 3.38 -1.88
C ALA A 265 16.13 3.59 -1.31
N GLU A 266 15.09 3.02 -1.94
CA GLU A 266 13.72 3.06 -1.42
C GLU A 266 13.57 2.32 -0.08
N LEU A 267 14.29 1.22 0.13
CA LEU A 267 14.30 0.50 1.41
C LEU A 267 14.85 1.35 2.55
N LEU A 268 15.87 2.14 2.31
CA LEU A 268 16.44 3.03 3.35
C LEU A 268 15.44 4.09 3.81
N LEU A 269 14.52 4.50 2.94
CA LEU A 269 13.42 5.40 3.27
C LEU A 269 12.18 4.65 3.81
N GLY A 270 12.18 3.32 3.77
CA GLY A 270 11.05 2.46 4.15
C GLY A 270 10.48 2.75 5.54
N PRO A 271 11.28 2.81 6.62
CA PRO A 271 10.77 3.12 7.96
C PRO A 271 10.08 4.48 8.03
N PHE A 272 10.63 5.48 7.36
CA PHE A 272 10.04 6.80 7.26
C PHE A 272 8.70 6.77 6.49
N LEU A 273 8.64 6.08 5.35
CA LEU A 273 7.43 5.93 4.55
C LEU A 273 6.31 5.21 5.32
N ALA A 274 6.63 4.23 6.14
CA ALA A 274 5.66 3.54 6.99
C ALA A 274 4.98 4.50 7.98
N VAL A 275 5.74 5.40 8.58
CA VAL A 275 5.19 6.45 9.46
C VAL A 275 4.27 7.40 8.68
N LEU A 276 4.68 7.82 7.49
CA LEU A 276 3.87 8.70 6.63
C LEU A 276 2.55 8.05 6.20
N MET A 277 2.56 6.76 5.91
CA MET A 277 1.33 6.03 5.56
C MET A 277 0.33 6.04 6.72
N GLY A 278 0.80 5.89 7.96
CA GLY A 278 -0.05 6.02 9.15
C GLY A 278 -0.67 7.41 9.29
N LEU A 279 0.12 8.47 9.05
CA LEU A 279 -0.37 9.85 9.10
C LEU A 279 -1.42 10.13 8.01
N SER A 280 -1.28 9.53 6.83
CA SER A 280 -2.18 9.79 5.71
C SER A 280 -3.63 9.40 5.99
N LEU A 281 -3.88 8.43 6.87
CA LEU A 281 -5.22 7.98 7.25
C LEU A 281 -6.04 9.07 7.96
N VAL A 282 -5.38 9.95 8.72
CA VAL A 282 -6.04 11.05 9.47
C VAL A 282 -6.04 12.38 8.72
N THR A 283 -5.27 12.49 7.66
CA THR A 283 -5.01 13.74 6.92
C THR A 283 -6.29 14.35 6.30
N VAL A 284 -7.05 13.56 5.54
CA VAL A 284 -8.26 14.04 4.85
C VAL A 284 -9.39 14.37 5.84
N PRO A 285 -9.71 13.50 6.83
CA PRO A 285 -10.69 13.83 7.86
C PRO A 285 -10.35 15.11 8.63
N GLU A 286 -9.07 15.32 8.97
CA GLU A 286 -8.65 16.50 9.70
C GLU A 286 -8.71 17.77 8.85
N ALA A 287 -8.29 17.71 7.58
CA ALA A 287 -8.47 18.81 6.62
C ALA A 287 -9.96 19.20 6.48
N ALA A 288 -10.86 18.20 6.46
CA ALA A 288 -12.30 18.45 6.41
C ALA A 288 -12.83 19.10 7.72
N ARG A 289 -12.27 18.75 8.89
CA ARG A 289 -12.60 19.42 10.17
C ARG A 289 -12.15 20.88 10.16
N VAL A 290 -10.90 21.14 9.75
CA VAL A 290 -10.36 22.49 9.63
C VAL A 290 -11.20 23.32 8.68
N LEU A 291 -11.60 22.75 7.53
CA LEU A 291 -12.47 23.42 6.57
C LEU A 291 -13.81 23.84 7.18
N ARG A 292 -14.42 23.01 8.04
CA ARG A 292 -15.69 23.34 8.71
C ARG A 292 -15.55 24.38 9.82
N ARG A 293 -14.45 24.33 10.62
CA ARG A 293 -14.27 25.18 11.80
C ARG A 293 -13.59 26.52 11.49
N ALA A 294 -12.61 26.49 10.56
CA ALA A 294 -11.78 27.65 10.22
C ALA A 294 -11.34 27.57 8.76
N PRO A 295 -12.25 27.85 7.78
CA PRO A 295 -11.97 27.71 6.36
C PRO A 295 -10.73 28.47 5.89
N HIS A 296 -10.46 29.65 6.47
CA HIS A 296 -9.30 30.49 6.17
C HIS A 296 -7.96 29.84 6.55
N ARG A 297 -7.96 28.88 7.51
CA ARG A 297 -6.76 28.15 7.97
C ARG A 297 -6.47 26.89 7.16
N LEU A 298 -7.34 26.47 6.26
CA LEU A 298 -7.15 25.22 5.50
C LEU A 298 -5.84 25.22 4.72
N GLY A 299 -5.50 26.34 4.05
CA GLY A 299 -4.25 26.45 3.30
C GLY A 299 -3.01 26.28 4.18
N SER A 300 -2.97 26.98 5.33
CA SER A 300 -1.87 26.88 6.30
C SER A 300 -1.77 25.49 6.92
N PHE A 301 -2.91 24.87 7.24
CA PHE A 301 -2.96 23.50 7.74
C PHE A 301 -2.37 22.51 6.73
N CYS A 302 -2.81 22.59 5.46
CA CYS A 302 -2.30 21.75 4.39
C CYS A 302 -0.79 21.97 4.15
N LEU A 303 -0.33 23.23 4.26
CA LEU A 303 1.10 23.56 4.15
C LEU A 303 1.91 22.97 5.32
N GLY A 304 1.42 23.14 6.55
CA GLY A 304 2.05 22.55 7.73
C GLY A 304 2.17 21.02 7.63
N LEU A 305 1.11 20.37 7.15
CA LEU A 305 1.09 18.92 6.94
C LEU A 305 2.08 18.48 5.84
N GLY A 306 1.94 19.01 4.63
CA GLY A 306 2.79 18.62 3.49
C GLY A 306 4.24 19.08 3.68
N GLY A 307 4.44 20.30 4.21
CA GLY A 307 5.77 20.84 4.54
C GLY A 307 6.45 20.05 5.66
N GLY A 308 5.70 19.66 6.70
CA GLY A 308 6.20 18.79 7.76
C GLY A 308 6.67 17.42 7.25
N GLN A 309 5.89 16.82 6.34
CA GLN A 309 6.28 15.56 5.69
C GLN A 309 7.54 15.73 4.82
N ALA A 310 7.61 16.80 4.04
CA ALA A 310 8.78 17.09 3.21
C ALA A 310 10.02 17.37 4.06
N ALA A 311 9.90 18.18 5.11
CA ALA A 311 10.99 18.46 6.04
C ALA A 311 11.50 17.20 6.73
N ALA A 312 10.60 16.34 7.21
CA ALA A 312 10.96 15.08 7.82
C ALA A 312 11.64 14.12 6.83
N ALA A 313 11.20 14.08 5.55
CA ALA A 313 11.88 13.32 4.50
C ALA A 313 13.31 13.84 4.25
N LEU A 314 13.48 15.16 4.18
CA LEU A 314 14.79 15.79 3.98
C LEU A 314 15.73 15.56 5.18
N LEU A 315 15.21 15.63 6.41
CA LEU A 315 15.97 15.33 7.61
C LEU A 315 16.43 13.86 7.65
N TRP A 316 15.52 12.92 7.33
CA TRP A 316 15.84 11.50 7.25
C TRP A 316 16.87 11.22 6.14
N GLY A 317 16.65 11.77 4.94
CA GLY A 317 17.58 11.65 3.82
C GLY A 317 18.96 12.28 4.15
N GLY A 318 18.98 13.43 4.84
CA GLY A 318 20.21 14.04 5.36
C GLY A 318 20.95 13.15 6.36
N ALA A 319 20.21 12.49 7.26
CA ALA A 319 20.78 11.50 8.17
C ALA A 319 21.38 10.30 7.41
N LEU A 320 20.71 9.83 6.35
CA LEU A 320 21.24 8.75 5.51
C LEU A 320 22.50 9.16 4.74
N LEU A 321 22.60 10.43 4.31
CA LEU A 321 23.82 10.94 3.66
C LEU A 321 25.02 11.06 4.61
N LEU A 322 24.77 11.26 5.90
CA LEU A 322 25.79 11.28 6.94
C LEU A 322 26.15 9.88 7.46
N MET A 323 25.45 8.85 6.98
CA MET A 323 25.68 7.48 7.40
C MET A 323 27.01 6.97 6.85
N PRO A 324 27.94 6.48 7.70
CA PRO A 324 29.18 5.89 7.25
C PRO A 324 28.95 4.67 6.35
N ASP A 325 29.77 4.49 5.32
CA ASP A 325 29.66 3.36 4.38
C ASP A 325 29.59 2.00 5.09
N ARG A 326 30.36 1.83 6.17
CA ARG A 326 30.33 0.60 6.99
C ARG A 326 28.93 0.25 7.51
N LEU A 327 28.15 1.26 7.92
CA LEU A 327 26.77 1.04 8.37
C LEU A 327 25.84 0.76 7.18
N GLY A 328 26.03 1.44 6.06
CA GLY A 328 25.28 1.20 4.84
C GLY A 328 25.50 -0.23 4.30
N GLU A 329 26.74 -0.67 4.27
CA GLU A 329 27.12 -2.05 3.90
C GLU A 329 26.59 -3.08 4.91
N LEU A 330 26.56 -2.74 6.22
CA LEU A 330 25.96 -3.60 7.23
C LEU A 330 24.46 -3.81 6.97
N VAL A 331 23.76 -2.80 6.46
CA VAL A 331 22.32 -2.87 6.17
C VAL A 331 22.06 -3.51 4.81
N LEU A 332 22.65 -3.02 3.73
CA LEU A 332 22.31 -3.41 2.35
C LEU A 332 23.36 -4.33 1.67
N GLY A 333 24.50 -4.62 2.33
CA GLY A 333 25.59 -5.37 1.70
C GLY A 333 26.11 -4.66 0.44
N ASP A 334 26.43 -5.42 -0.60
CA ASP A 334 26.96 -4.92 -1.87
C ASP A 334 26.00 -3.97 -2.61
N VAL A 335 24.71 -3.98 -2.24
CA VAL A 335 23.71 -3.07 -2.83
C VAL A 335 23.90 -1.64 -2.38
N TRP A 336 24.59 -1.41 -1.23
CA TRP A 336 24.80 -0.09 -0.66
C TRP A 336 25.41 0.90 -1.64
N HIS A 337 26.56 0.59 -2.24
CA HIS A 337 27.28 1.52 -3.12
C HIS A 337 26.44 1.97 -4.31
N SER A 338 25.64 1.06 -4.89
CA SER A 338 24.75 1.39 -6.00
C SER A 338 23.53 2.20 -5.54
N SER A 339 23.11 2.06 -4.29
CA SER A 339 21.95 2.76 -3.72
C SER A 339 22.32 4.11 -3.11
N ALA A 340 23.52 4.25 -2.54
CA ALA A 340 23.97 5.46 -1.87
C ALA A 340 23.94 6.69 -2.79
N VAL A 341 24.36 6.56 -4.04
CA VAL A 341 24.31 7.63 -5.05
C VAL A 341 22.89 8.10 -5.39
N LEU A 342 21.89 7.30 -5.06
CA LEU A 342 20.49 7.57 -5.31
C LEU A 342 19.77 8.18 -4.10
N ILE A 343 20.41 8.25 -2.92
CA ILE A 343 19.77 8.77 -1.69
C ILE A 343 19.23 10.18 -1.92
N VAL A 344 20.01 11.08 -2.54
CA VAL A 344 19.59 12.46 -2.79
C VAL A 344 18.35 12.54 -3.67
N PRO A 345 18.35 12.01 -4.91
CA PRO A 345 17.15 12.12 -5.77
C PRO A 345 15.94 11.36 -5.21
N VAL A 346 16.14 10.21 -4.55
CA VAL A 346 15.01 9.48 -3.93
C VAL A 346 14.45 10.25 -2.75
N THR A 347 15.28 10.86 -1.91
CA THR A 347 14.84 11.74 -0.82
C THR A 347 14.04 12.93 -1.34
N LEU A 348 14.52 13.62 -2.39
CA LEU A 348 13.81 14.72 -3.02
C LEU A 348 12.47 14.27 -3.61
N SER A 349 12.44 13.07 -4.20
CA SER A 349 11.19 12.48 -4.70
C SER A 349 10.17 12.26 -3.58
N VAL A 350 10.59 11.71 -2.44
CA VAL A 350 9.72 11.48 -1.27
C VAL A 350 9.29 12.79 -0.64
N ALA A 351 10.19 13.79 -0.55
CA ALA A 351 9.87 15.10 -0.04
C ALA A 351 8.84 15.83 -0.94
N GLY A 352 9.04 15.76 -2.26
CA GLY A 352 8.09 16.29 -3.25
C GLY A 352 6.71 15.62 -3.15
N ALA A 353 6.67 14.30 -3.03
CA ALA A 353 5.42 13.56 -2.84
C ALA A 353 4.73 13.95 -1.52
N GLY A 354 5.49 14.04 -0.41
CA GLY A 354 4.99 14.49 0.90
C GLY A 354 4.39 15.90 0.83
N LEU A 355 5.08 16.83 0.20
CA LEU A 355 4.56 18.20 -0.01
C LEU A 355 3.24 18.20 -0.81
N GLY A 356 3.14 17.35 -1.84
CA GLY A 356 1.94 17.18 -2.65
C GLY A 356 0.76 16.61 -1.87
N THR A 357 1.02 15.74 -0.88
CA THR A 357 -0.02 15.09 -0.05
C THR A 357 -0.85 16.12 0.72
N GLY A 358 -0.24 17.19 1.25
CA GLY A 358 -0.96 18.27 1.91
C GLY A 358 -1.95 18.98 0.98
N ALA A 359 -1.53 19.32 -0.25
CA ALA A 359 -2.39 19.95 -1.23
C ALA A 359 -3.51 19.01 -1.73
N ALA A 360 -3.21 17.73 -1.90
CA ALA A 360 -4.19 16.72 -2.27
C ALA A 360 -5.28 16.55 -1.20
N ALA A 361 -4.91 16.57 0.09
CA ALA A 361 -5.84 16.53 1.21
C ALA A 361 -6.78 17.74 1.19
N GLY A 362 -6.23 18.93 0.95
CA GLY A 362 -7.02 20.16 0.83
C GLY A 362 -8.04 20.11 -0.32
N LEU A 363 -7.62 19.67 -1.52
CA LEU A 363 -8.52 19.52 -2.67
C LEU A 363 -9.62 18.49 -2.41
N ARG A 364 -9.30 17.38 -1.76
CA ARG A 364 -10.29 16.35 -1.38
C ARG A 364 -11.27 16.88 -0.35
N ALA A 365 -10.78 17.60 0.67
CA ALA A 365 -11.64 18.26 1.67
C ALA A 365 -12.60 19.29 1.07
N LEU A 366 -12.15 20.02 0.03
CA LEU A 366 -12.97 20.95 -0.75
C LEU A 366 -13.98 20.27 -1.68
N GLY A 367 -13.96 18.93 -1.81
CA GLY A 367 -14.81 18.20 -2.77
C GLY A 367 -14.41 18.39 -4.23
N ALA A 368 -13.22 18.94 -4.52
CA ALA A 368 -12.74 19.22 -5.88
C ALA A 368 -12.21 17.98 -6.62
N ALA A 369 -13.05 16.92 -6.68
CA ALA A 369 -12.67 15.60 -7.19
C ALA A 369 -12.10 15.61 -8.62
N ARG A 370 -12.71 16.39 -9.52
CA ARG A 370 -12.21 16.51 -10.92
C ARG A 370 -10.81 17.12 -11.00
N ARG A 371 -10.50 18.12 -10.15
CA ARG A 371 -9.16 18.72 -10.08
C ARG A 371 -8.15 17.76 -9.49
N SER A 372 -8.53 17.08 -8.40
CA SER A 372 -7.72 16.04 -7.77
C SER A 372 -7.35 14.94 -8.77
N LEU A 373 -8.34 14.43 -9.53
CA LEU A 373 -8.11 13.40 -10.55
C LEU A 373 -7.16 13.87 -11.66
N ARG A 374 -7.37 15.09 -12.20
CA ARG A 374 -6.46 15.66 -13.23
C ARG A 374 -5.03 15.80 -12.72
N CYS A 375 -4.85 16.32 -11.49
CA CYS A 375 -3.53 16.41 -10.87
C CYS A 375 -2.89 15.03 -10.72
N GLN A 376 -3.65 14.03 -10.26
CA GLN A 376 -3.15 12.67 -10.08
C GLN A 376 -2.70 12.05 -11.40
N LEU A 377 -3.51 12.15 -12.47
CA LEU A 377 -3.17 11.60 -13.77
C LEU A 377 -1.93 12.26 -14.38
N LEU A 378 -1.84 13.59 -14.31
CA LEU A 378 -0.68 14.34 -14.79
C LEU A 378 0.57 14.00 -13.98
N ALA A 379 0.47 13.96 -12.64
CA ALA A 379 1.58 13.60 -11.78
C ALA A 379 2.07 12.17 -12.06
N SER A 380 1.15 11.22 -12.27
CA SER A 380 1.51 9.84 -12.63
C SER A 380 2.18 9.75 -14.00
N ALA A 381 1.67 10.48 -15.00
CA ALA A 381 2.29 10.53 -16.33
C ALA A 381 3.69 11.15 -16.28
N CYS A 382 3.86 12.26 -15.54
CA CYS A 382 5.18 12.88 -15.33
C CYS A 382 6.13 11.97 -14.55
N TYR A 383 5.64 11.25 -13.55
CA TYR A 383 6.41 10.29 -12.77
C TYR A 383 6.98 9.15 -13.65
N VAL A 384 6.13 8.54 -14.47
CA VAL A 384 6.54 7.49 -15.40
C VAL A 384 7.43 8.06 -16.50
N GLY A 385 7.01 9.15 -17.14
CA GLY A 385 7.73 9.78 -18.26
C GLY A 385 9.10 10.32 -17.81
N GLY A 386 9.16 11.02 -16.66
CA GLY A 386 10.41 11.51 -16.06
C GLY A 386 11.34 10.36 -15.67
N GLY A 387 10.78 9.32 -15.03
CA GLY A 387 11.55 8.14 -14.64
C GLY A 387 12.13 7.37 -15.82
N LEU A 388 11.33 7.11 -16.85
CA LEU A 388 11.77 6.36 -18.04
C LEU A 388 12.61 7.22 -18.99
N GLY A 389 12.24 8.49 -19.20
CA GLY A 389 13.03 9.43 -19.98
C GLY A 389 14.41 9.67 -19.35
N GLY A 390 14.45 9.85 -18.02
CA GLY A 390 15.71 9.93 -17.28
C GLY A 390 16.54 8.64 -17.39
N ALA A 391 15.90 7.48 -17.34
CA ALA A 391 16.58 6.19 -17.54
C ALA A 391 17.22 6.07 -18.92
N ALA A 392 16.54 6.51 -19.97
CA ALA A 392 17.05 6.49 -21.34
C ALA A 392 18.23 7.45 -21.53
N LEU A 393 18.25 8.59 -20.82
CA LEU A 393 19.29 9.61 -20.95
C LEU A 393 20.54 9.32 -20.12
N ALA A 394 20.38 8.87 -18.86
CA ALA A 394 21.49 8.72 -17.91
C ALA A 394 21.31 7.49 -16.99
N GLY A 395 20.67 6.43 -17.47
CA GLY A 395 20.52 5.17 -16.77
C GLY A 395 19.81 5.31 -15.41
N THR A 396 20.30 4.60 -14.40
CA THR A 396 19.71 4.54 -13.06
C THR A 396 19.61 5.91 -12.39
N VAL A 397 20.71 6.68 -12.45
CA VAL A 397 20.78 8.02 -11.84
C VAL A 397 19.83 8.98 -12.53
N GLY A 398 19.80 8.95 -13.86
CA GLY A 398 18.85 9.75 -14.64
C GLY A 398 17.40 9.43 -14.28
N SER A 399 17.05 8.14 -14.13
CA SER A 399 15.71 7.73 -13.67
C SER A 399 15.36 8.33 -12.32
N ALA A 400 16.24 8.26 -11.35
CA ALA A 400 16.00 8.78 -10.00
C ALA A 400 15.80 10.31 -10.00
N TRP A 401 16.63 11.06 -10.74
CA TRP A 401 16.49 12.50 -10.89
C TRP A 401 15.24 12.90 -11.68
N GLY A 402 14.90 12.13 -12.73
CA GLY A 402 13.67 12.36 -13.49
C GLY A 402 12.42 12.18 -12.64
N VAL A 403 12.41 11.19 -11.75
CA VAL A 403 11.34 10.99 -10.76
C VAL A 403 11.32 12.12 -9.73
N ALA A 404 12.47 12.56 -9.23
CA ALA A 404 12.56 13.67 -8.29
C ALA A 404 11.99 14.96 -8.90
N ALA A 405 12.38 15.30 -10.13
CA ALA A 405 11.86 16.44 -10.85
C ALA A 405 10.34 16.33 -11.07
N ALA A 406 9.85 15.15 -11.44
CA ALA A 406 8.42 14.91 -11.66
C ALA A 406 7.59 15.05 -10.37
N THR A 407 8.08 14.56 -9.23
CA THR A 407 7.35 14.65 -7.95
C THR A 407 7.36 16.06 -7.38
N VAL A 408 8.50 16.77 -7.45
CA VAL A 408 8.60 18.18 -7.03
C VAL A 408 7.75 19.05 -7.93
N GLY A 409 7.84 18.92 -9.26
CA GLY A 409 7.01 19.65 -10.22
C GLY A 409 5.52 19.31 -10.07
N GLY A 410 5.20 18.04 -9.84
CA GLY A 410 3.85 17.57 -9.54
C GLY A 410 3.29 18.20 -8.28
N SER A 411 4.09 18.34 -7.20
CA SER A 411 3.65 19.01 -5.98
C SER A 411 3.31 20.49 -6.23
N ALA A 412 4.09 21.19 -7.04
CA ALA A 412 3.80 22.57 -7.44
C ALA A 412 2.45 22.69 -8.18
N LEU A 413 2.14 21.73 -9.06
CA LEU A 413 0.84 21.64 -9.74
C LEU A 413 -0.31 21.46 -8.73
N TRP A 414 -0.17 20.53 -7.77
CA TRP A 414 -1.15 20.30 -6.73
C TRP A 414 -1.41 21.57 -5.90
N TRP A 415 -0.36 22.28 -5.50
CA TRP A 415 -0.46 23.53 -4.75
C TRP A 415 -1.09 24.65 -5.55
N ARG A 416 -0.77 24.75 -6.84
CA ARG A 416 -1.42 25.72 -7.74
C ARG A 416 -2.93 25.48 -7.81
N GLN A 417 -3.36 24.23 -7.97
CA GLN A 417 -4.77 23.87 -8.04
C GLN A 417 -5.49 24.09 -6.70
N LEU A 418 -4.86 23.79 -5.58
CA LEU A 418 -5.43 24.07 -4.26
C LEU A 418 -5.62 25.57 -4.05
N ARG A 419 -4.60 26.39 -4.36
CA ARG A 419 -4.70 27.86 -4.25
C ARG A 419 -5.82 28.43 -5.12
N SER A 420 -5.99 27.93 -6.35
CA SER A 420 -7.09 28.32 -7.23
C SER A 420 -8.45 27.99 -6.62
N ALA A 421 -8.61 26.75 -6.12
CA ALA A 421 -9.85 26.31 -5.49
C ALA A 421 -10.21 27.09 -4.21
N LEU A 422 -9.20 27.46 -3.42
CA LEU A 422 -9.40 28.29 -2.23
C LEU A 422 -9.83 29.73 -2.60
N ARG A 423 -9.22 30.33 -3.63
CA ARG A 423 -9.60 31.66 -4.12
C ARG A 423 -11.04 31.70 -4.63
N GLU A 424 -11.43 30.72 -5.44
CA GLU A 424 -12.81 30.63 -5.97
C GLU A 424 -13.84 30.48 -4.84
N ARG A 425 -13.52 29.72 -3.80
CA ARG A 425 -14.41 29.57 -2.65
C ARG A 425 -14.57 30.86 -1.85
N LEU A 426 -13.50 31.67 -1.76
CA LEU A 426 -13.57 32.99 -1.10
C LEU A 426 -14.38 33.99 -1.92
N GLN A 427 -14.35 33.90 -3.26
CA GLN A 427 -15.11 34.76 -4.16
C GLN A 427 -16.59 34.39 -4.23
N ASN A 428 -16.90 33.08 -4.12
CA ASN A 428 -18.26 32.53 -4.16
C ASN A 428 -18.51 31.72 -2.88
N PRO A 429 -18.81 32.34 -1.74
CA PRO A 429 -19.12 31.63 -0.52
C PRO A 429 -20.39 30.80 -0.73
N VAL A 430 -20.26 29.47 -0.58
CA VAL A 430 -21.42 28.56 -0.59
C VAL A 430 -22.33 28.99 0.56
N PRO A 431 -23.64 29.24 0.35
CA PRO A 431 -24.56 29.58 1.42
C PRO A 431 -24.49 28.49 2.50
N GLU A 432 -24.32 28.89 3.75
CA GLU A 432 -24.42 27.96 4.88
C GLU A 432 -25.80 27.29 4.82
N VAL A 433 -25.80 25.99 4.59
CA VAL A 433 -27.00 25.17 4.83
C VAL A 433 -27.22 25.23 6.34
N ARG A 434 -28.09 26.18 6.77
CA ARG A 434 -28.65 26.15 8.12
C ARG A 434 -29.38 24.82 8.24
N ASN A 435 -28.79 23.91 8.99
CA ASN A 435 -29.54 22.73 9.45
C ASN A 435 -30.70 23.24 10.32
N PRO A 436 -31.91 22.73 10.08
CA PRO A 436 -33.08 23.00 10.91
C PRO A 436 -32.91 22.46 12.34
#